data_0a626a459f21208fdcc9ca8d43c656cf
#
_entry.id   0a626a459f21208fdcc9ca8d43c656cf
#
_cell.length_a   1.000
_cell.length_b   1.000
_cell.length_c   1.000
_cell.angle_alpha   90.00
_cell.angle_beta   90.00
_cell.angle_gamma   90.00
#
_symmetry.space_group_name_H-M   'P 1'
#
loop_
_entity.id
_entity.type
_entity.pdbx_description
1 polymer ?
#
loop_
_entity_poly.entity_id
_entity_poly.type
_entity_poly.pdbx_seq_one_letter_code
_entity_poly.pdbx_strand_id
1 'polypeptide(L)'
;LEQRTSVAKLSLGVAALALGQAVQSGNGGLTFPATIWLTVTLVGAACGVAAHYRPAGRRAQSVIYTVLVAGLVWQIGQLITILPGIYLTPMPYADFQRFQAGVLIAGCLALLSLAPESWLRPKLRVTLVALTLVALFGMGVWVIRASPHPKIDTYLFHQMSSAALLQGQNPYLVAPPNIYGHMEFYGAELVKDGRMTIGNPYPPLTVYLSTLGYLAGGDIRYSHLLAIILAGALITRLRPGREALLAAYLLLFTPRVFFILEQSWTEPFVLLGVVLTVYCALHQPRFTPLALGLLLASKQYMPFLLPVAILLLPRHATWRDWVRLFGGAVGVAFVVTVPLAVWDMPAFLWNVGWAQWYQVFRLDALSYLAIYARAFGQPPSQFLSFGALLLALAFCWRYAPRSPEGFAAALAFSLGIFFAFNKQAFANYYFLVIGTLCGAFAALPRHAADPALRATPRRFFRRQLTAPPRAERTTIAAPSLPSLR
;
A
#
# COMPACT_ATOMS: atom_id res chain seq x y z
N LEU A 1 -6.43 9.66 30.90
CA LEU A 1 -6.38 10.41 29.62
C LEU A 1 -7.19 9.63 28.59
N GLU A 2 -8.40 10.13 28.29
CA GLU A 2 -9.37 9.47 27.43
C GLU A 2 -8.96 9.56 25.96
N GLN A 3 -8.84 8.42 25.32
CA GLN A 3 -8.61 8.32 23.87
C GLN A 3 -9.93 8.67 23.15
N ARG A 4 -9.95 9.73 22.36
CA ARG A 4 -11.10 10.12 21.53
C ARG A 4 -10.83 9.70 20.07
N THR A 5 -11.69 8.84 19.50
CA THR A 5 -11.64 8.43 18.10
C THR A 5 -12.36 9.49 17.25
N SER A 6 -11.82 9.83 16.08
CA SER A 6 -12.46 10.78 15.16
C SER A 6 -13.43 10.08 14.21
N VAL A 7 -14.41 10.82 13.69
CA VAL A 7 -15.30 10.33 12.61
C VAL A 7 -14.50 9.86 11.40
N ALA A 8 -13.34 10.51 11.10
CA ALA A 8 -12.44 10.08 10.05
C ALA A 8 -11.95 8.64 10.23
N LYS A 9 -11.63 8.23 11.48
CA LYS A 9 -11.19 6.85 11.77
C LYS A 9 -12.28 5.82 11.44
N LEU A 10 -13.51 6.10 11.84
CA LEU A 10 -14.64 5.23 11.51
C LEU A 10 -14.78 5.10 9.99
N SER A 11 -14.84 6.25 9.32
CA SER A 11 -15.08 6.28 7.87
C SER A 11 -13.99 5.52 7.10
N LEU A 12 -12.70 5.70 7.46
CA LEU A 12 -11.59 5.00 6.81
C LEU A 12 -11.58 3.50 7.16
N GLY A 13 -11.84 3.13 8.42
CA GLY A 13 -11.91 1.73 8.84
C GLY A 13 -13.06 0.98 8.18
N VAL A 14 -14.26 1.57 8.13
CA VAL A 14 -15.42 1.00 7.43
C VAL A 14 -15.17 0.92 5.93
N ALA A 15 -14.54 1.93 5.33
CA ALA A 15 -14.17 1.89 3.92
C ALA A 15 -13.21 0.73 3.60
N ALA A 16 -12.21 0.48 4.46
CA ALA A 16 -11.30 -0.65 4.30
C ALA A 16 -12.03 -1.99 4.40
N LEU A 17 -12.93 -2.17 5.38
CA LEU A 17 -13.76 -3.36 5.52
C LEU A 17 -14.68 -3.56 4.31
N ALA A 18 -15.38 -2.50 3.88
CA ALA A 18 -16.29 -2.54 2.74
C ALA A 18 -15.55 -2.96 1.46
N LEU A 19 -14.35 -2.40 1.22
CA LEU A 19 -13.56 -2.77 0.06
C LEU A 19 -13.05 -4.21 0.14
N GLY A 20 -12.72 -4.71 1.34
CA GLY A 20 -12.42 -6.12 1.55
C GLY A 20 -13.59 -7.02 1.14
N GLN A 21 -14.82 -6.62 1.45
CA GLN A 21 -16.02 -7.35 1.01
C GLN A 21 -16.29 -7.22 -0.49
N ALA A 22 -16.00 -6.06 -1.10
CA ALA A 22 -16.07 -5.88 -2.56
C ALA A 22 -15.15 -6.88 -3.28
N VAL A 23 -13.89 -6.97 -2.84
CA VAL A 23 -12.90 -7.91 -3.40
C VAL A 23 -13.34 -9.36 -3.18
N GLN A 24 -13.86 -9.68 -1.99
CA GLN A 24 -14.32 -11.03 -1.64
C GLN A 24 -15.50 -11.48 -2.50
N SER A 25 -16.45 -10.59 -2.79
CA SER A 25 -17.72 -10.93 -3.47
C SER A 25 -17.56 -11.40 -4.93
N GLY A 26 -16.41 -11.13 -5.57
CA GLY A 26 -16.19 -11.48 -6.98
C GLY A 26 -14.73 -11.78 -7.32
N ASN A 27 -13.90 -12.13 -6.34
CA ASN A 27 -12.43 -12.25 -6.51
C ASN A 27 -11.81 -10.96 -7.11
N GLY A 28 -12.40 -9.81 -6.80
CA GLY A 28 -12.03 -8.51 -7.35
C GLY A 28 -12.61 -8.22 -8.75
N GLY A 29 -13.45 -9.09 -9.30
CA GLY A 29 -14.20 -8.84 -10.52
C GLY A 29 -15.57 -8.18 -10.27
N LEU A 30 -16.22 -7.77 -11.36
CA LEU A 30 -17.50 -7.07 -11.35
C LEU A 30 -18.66 -8.00 -10.97
N THR A 31 -19.24 -7.75 -9.82
CA THR A 31 -20.52 -8.32 -9.35
C THR A 31 -21.39 -7.21 -8.75
N PHE A 32 -22.69 -7.41 -8.70
CA PHE A 32 -23.60 -6.43 -8.10
C PHE A 32 -23.26 -6.14 -6.62
N PRO A 33 -23.04 -7.14 -5.74
CA PRO A 33 -22.60 -6.88 -4.37
C PRO A 33 -21.27 -6.15 -4.28
N ALA A 34 -20.28 -6.51 -5.14
CA ALA A 34 -18.98 -5.84 -5.15
C ALA A 34 -19.11 -4.35 -5.49
N THR A 35 -20.00 -3.98 -6.42
CA THR A 35 -20.28 -2.59 -6.79
C THR A 35 -20.86 -1.79 -5.63
N ILE A 36 -21.79 -2.38 -4.87
CA ILE A 36 -22.37 -1.73 -3.67
C ILE A 36 -21.26 -1.46 -2.65
N TRP A 37 -20.43 -2.46 -2.35
CA TRP A 37 -19.33 -2.32 -1.39
C TRP A 37 -18.27 -1.32 -1.86
N LEU A 38 -17.98 -1.29 -3.16
CA LEU A 38 -17.10 -0.28 -3.74
C LEU A 38 -17.66 1.14 -3.53
N THR A 39 -18.96 1.33 -3.78
CA THR A 39 -19.62 2.62 -3.56
C THR A 39 -19.55 3.06 -2.09
N VAL A 40 -19.85 2.15 -1.16
CA VAL A 40 -19.71 2.38 0.29
C VAL A 40 -18.28 2.78 0.65
N THR A 41 -17.29 2.11 0.04
CA THR A 41 -15.87 2.43 0.23
C THR A 41 -15.54 3.85 -0.21
N LEU A 42 -15.95 4.24 -1.42
CA LEU A 42 -15.63 5.57 -1.97
C LEU A 42 -16.28 6.68 -1.15
N VAL A 43 -17.55 6.49 -0.74
CA VAL A 43 -18.24 7.43 0.16
C VAL A 43 -17.53 7.50 1.51
N GLY A 44 -17.17 6.35 2.11
CA GLY A 44 -16.44 6.31 3.37
C GLY A 44 -15.08 6.97 3.28
N ALA A 45 -14.32 6.75 2.19
CA ALA A 45 -13.03 7.39 1.94
C ALA A 45 -13.17 8.91 1.77
N ALA A 46 -14.18 9.38 1.00
CA ALA A 46 -14.48 10.81 0.87
C ALA A 46 -14.84 11.45 2.22
N CYS A 47 -15.68 10.80 3.01
CA CYS A 47 -15.99 11.24 4.39
C CYS A 47 -14.72 11.27 5.25
N GLY A 48 -13.82 10.29 5.11
CA GLY A 48 -12.54 10.23 5.82
C GLY A 48 -11.63 11.40 5.48
N VAL A 49 -11.58 11.81 4.21
CA VAL A 49 -10.84 12.99 3.73
C VAL A 49 -11.47 14.30 4.23
N ALA A 50 -12.81 14.41 4.19
CA ALA A 50 -13.52 15.64 4.52
C ALA A 50 -13.79 15.82 6.00
N ALA A 51 -13.74 14.78 6.80
CA ALA A 51 -14.18 14.76 8.20
C ALA A 51 -13.20 15.44 9.16
N HIS A 52 -12.65 16.58 8.86
CA HIS A 52 -11.78 17.39 9.73
C HIS A 52 -11.82 16.93 11.19
N TYR A 53 -11.02 15.95 11.57
CA TYR A 53 -10.70 15.44 12.92
C TYR A 53 -11.72 15.80 14.04
N ARG A 54 -13.02 15.67 13.77
CA ARG A 54 -14.05 15.93 14.77
C ARG A 54 -14.04 14.82 15.81
N PRO A 55 -13.82 15.13 17.10
CA PRO A 55 -13.79 14.12 18.14
C PRO A 55 -15.19 13.50 18.29
N ALA A 56 -15.28 12.18 18.24
CA ALA A 56 -16.49 11.45 18.58
C ALA A 56 -16.66 11.33 20.11
N GLY A 57 -17.89 11.28 20.60
CA GLY A 57 -18.19 11.01 22.01
C GLY A 57 -17.77 9.59 22.44
N ARG A 58 -17.60 9.33 23.75
CA ARG A 58 -17.15 8.04 24.30
C ARG A 58 -17.97 6.84 23.78
N ARG A 59 -19.30 6.96 23.77
CA ARG A 59 -20.20 5.90 23.28
C ARG A 59 -19.95 5.58 21.81
N ALA A 60 -19.83 6.61 20.98
CA ALA A 60 -19.53 6.43 19.57
C ALA A 60 -18.17 5.76 19.35
N GLN A 61 -17.14 6.10 20.15
CA GLN A 61 -15.81 5.46 20.09
C GLN A 61 -15.88 3.95 20.37
N SER A 62 -16.61 3.57 21.43
CA SER A 62 -16.77 2.16 21.78
C SER A 62 -17.50 1.40 20.67
N VAL A 63 -18.57 1.97 20.12
CA VAL A 63 -19.32 1.38 19.00
C VAL A 63 -18.43 1.20 17.78
N ILE A 64 -17.66 2.24 17.42
CA ILE A 64 -16.73 2.21 16.27
C ILE A 64 -15.72 1.09 16.44
N TYR A 65 -15.05 1.03 17.59
CA TYR A 65 -14.07 -0.01 17.87
C TYR A 65 -14.68 -1.40 17.81
N THR A 66 -15.86 -1.58 18.40
CA THR A 66 -16.61 -2.84 18.37
C THR A 66 -16.96 -3.26 16.93
N VAL A 67 -17.46 -2.33 16.11
CA VAL A 67 -17.78 -2.59 14.68
C VAL A 67 -16.54 -3.03 13.90
N LEU A 68 -15.42 -2.33 14.09
CA LEU A 68 -14.19 -2.67 13.38
C LEU A 68 -13.57 -3.99 13.86
N VAL A 69 -13.65 -4.31 15.15
CA VAL A 69 -13.23 -5.62 15.69
C VAL A 69 -14.15 -6.73 15.21
N ALA A 70 -15.45 -6.51 15.17
CA ALA A 70 -16.41 -7.48 14.60
C ALA A 70 -16.11 -7.71 13.09
N GLY A 71 -15.81 -6.64 12.35
CA GLY A 71 -15.35 -6.74 10.96
C GLY A 71 -14.06 -7.55 10.81
N LEU A 72 -13.09 -7.38 11.71
CA LEU A 72 -11.87 -8.19 11.74
C LEU A 72 -12.17 -9.68 11.99
N VAL A 73 -13.03 -9.98 12.96
CA VAL A 73 -13.48 -11.37 13.25
C VAL A 73 -14.14 -11.98 12.02
N TRP A 74 -14.98 -11.21 11.34
CA TRP A 74 -15.60 -11.62 10.08
C TRP A 74 -14.57 -11.93 8.98
N GLN A 75 -13.55 -11.08 8.80
CA GLN A 75 -12.46 -11.30 7.85
C GLN A 75 -11.66 -12.56 8.18
N ILE A 76 -11.34 -12.79 9.46
CA ILE A 76 -10.67 -14.02 9.92
C ILE A 76 -11.52 -15.24 9.58
N GLY A 77 -12.82 -15.20 9.86
CA GLY A 77 -13.76 -16.26 9.51
C GLY A 77 -13.77 -16.56 8.01
N GLN A 78 -13.76 -15.53 7.16
CA GLN A 78 -13.69 -15.71 5.72
C GLN A 78 -12.37 -16.36 5.26
N LEU A 79 -11.23 -15.96 5.83
CA LEU A 79 -9.93 -16.56 5.50
C LEU A 79 -9.83 -18.03 5.93
N ILE A 80 -10.55 -18.44 6.99
CA ILE A 80 -10.60 -19.84 7.44
C ILE A 80 -11.48 -20.67 6.52
N THR A 81 -12.60 -20.12 6.02
CA THR A 81 -13.64 -20.89 5.32
C THR A 81 -13.43 -20.96 3.81
N ILE A 82 -12.61 -20.06 3.24
CA ILE A 82 -12.45 -19.91 1.79
C ILE A 82 -11.04 -20.33 1.37
N LEU A 83 -10.92 -20.99 0.21
CA LEU A 83 -9.62 -21.32 -0.36
C LEU A 83 -8.77 -20.06 -0.58
N PRO A 84 -7.50 -20.07 -0.15
CA PRO A 84 -6.64 -18.89 -0.23
C PRO A 84 -6.17 -18.53 -1.65
N GLY A 85 -6.33 -19.45 -2.62
CA GLY A 85 -5.95 -19.28 -4.01
C GLY A 85 -6.86 -20.05 -4.95
N ILE A 86 -6.62 -19.91 -6.26
CA ILE A 86 -7.36 -20.61 -7.34
C ILE A 86 -6.47 -21.57 -8.15
N TYR A 87 -5.17 -21.50 -7.96
CA TYR A 87 -4.17 -22.34 -8.66
C TYR A 87 -3.49 -23.34 -7.71
N LEU A 88 -4.14 -23.62 -6.58
CA LEU A 88 -3.63 -24.60 -5.62
C LEU A 88 -3.58 -25.98 -6.27
N THR A 89 -2.47 -26.68 -6.11
CA THR A 89 -2.37 -28.09 -6.50
C THR A 89 -3.35 -28.95 -5.71
N PRO A 90 -3.89 -30.03 -6.30
CA PRO A 90 -4.67 -31.00 -5.55
C PRO A 90 -3.89 -31.46 -4.32
N MET A 91 -4.46 -31.31 -3.13
CA MET A 91 -3.81 -31.63 -1.86
C MET A 91 -4.75 -32.43 -0.97
N PRO A 92 -4.21 -33.26 -0.04
CA PRO A 92 -5.02 -33.87 1.00
C PRO A 92 -5.76 -32.82 1.82
N TYR A 93 -6.98 -33.14 2.23
CA TYR A 93 -7.80 -32.25 3.06
C TYR A 93 -7.08 -31.82 4.35
N ALA A 94 -6.28 -32.72 4.94
CA ALA A 94 -5.47 -32.44 6.13
C ALA A 94 -4.48 -31.28 5.93
N ASP A 95 -3.96 -31.05 4.72
CA ASP A 95 -3.05 -29.93 4.44
C ASP A 95 -3.79 -28.60 4.41
N PHE A 96 -5.00 -28.57 3.90
CA PHE A 96 -5.86 -27.39 3.98
C PHE A 96 -6.26 -27.11 5.43
N GLN A 97 -6.56 -28.14 6.24
CA GLN A 97 -6.82 -27.97 7.67
C GLN A 97 -5.63 -27.35 8.42
N ARG A 98 -4.39 -27.66 8.05
CA ARG A 98 -3.18 -27.00 8.62
C ARG A 98 -3.15 -25.51 8.31
N PHE A 99 -3.51 -25.12 7.07
CA PHE A 99 -3.64 -23.70 6.71
C PHE A 99 -4.73 -23.03 7.55
N GLN A 100 -5.92 -23.64 7.66
CA GLN A 100 -7.03 -23.11 8.46
C GLN A 100 -6.64 -22.95 9.94
N ALA A 101 -5.97 -23.95 10.52
CA ALA A 101 -5.44 -23.88 11.89
C ALA A 101 -4.43 -22.73 12.07
N GLY A 102 -3.53 -22.54 11.10
CA GLY A 102 -2.57 -21.46 11.11
C GLY A 102 -3.24 -20.07 11.08
N VAL A 103 -4.25 -19.88 10.24
CA VAL A 103 -5.04 -18.64 10.18
C VAL A 103 -5.81 -18.42 11.50
N LEU A 104 -6.40 -19.48 12.06
CA LEU A 104 -7.10 -19.40 13.35
C LEU A 104 -6.15 -18.99 14.49
N ILE A 105 -4.98 -19.63 14.57
CA ILE A 105 -3.96 -19.27 15.55
C ILE A 105 -3.53 -17.80 15.38
N ALA A 106 -3.22 -17.37 14.16
CA ALA A 106 -2.87 -15.98 13.89
C ALA A 106 -3.99 -15.02 14.29
N GLY A 107 -5.26 -15.37 14.00
CA GLY A 107 -6.43 -14.60 14.38
C GLY A 107 -6.60 -14.48 15.89
N CYS A 108 -6.46 -15.59 16.64
CA CYS A 108 -6.52 -15.59 18.09
C CYS A 108 -5.41 -14.72 18.70
N LEU A 109 -4.16 -14.84 18.22
CA LEU A 109 -3.04 -14.02 18.68
C LEU A 109 -3.28 -12.53 18.39
N ALA A 110 -3.80 -12.19 17.20
CA ALA A 110 -4.15 -10.83 16.83
C ALA A 110 -5.23 -10.25 17.76
N LEU A 111 -6.33 -10.97 17.98
CA LEU A 111 -7.42 -10.54 18.85
C LEU A 111 -6.96 -10.38 20.30
N LEU A 112 -6.15 -11.31 20.81
CA LEU A 112 -5.55 -11.20 22.15
C LEU A 112 -4.68 -9.95 22.27
N SER A 113 -3.90 -9.62 21.25
CA SER A 113 -3.03 -8.43 21.26
C SER A 113 -3.83 -7.12 21.31
N LEU A 114 -5.10 -7.12 20.89
CA LEU A 114 -6.03 -5.99 20.95
C LEU A 114 -6.68 -5.81 22.33
N ALA A 115 -6.39 -6.68 23.32
CA ALA A 115 -6.91 -6.54 24.68
C ALA A 115 -6.56 -5.18 25.31
N PRO A 116 -7.34 -4.69 26.30
CA PRO A 116 -7.07 -3.43 27.00
C PRO A 116 -5.64 -3.37 27.56
N GLU A 117 -5.09 -2.16 27.68
CA GLU A 117 -3.74 -1.95 28.22
C GLU A 117 -3.64 -2.38 29.70
N SER A 118 -4.75 -2.33 30.44
CA SER A 118 -4.85 -2.82 31.81
C SER A 118 -4.72 -4.36 31.93
N TRP A 119 -5.03 -5.11 30.88
CA TRP A 119 -5.02 -6.59 30.90
C TRP A 119 -3.72 -7.17 30.35
N LEU A 120 -3.02 -6.45 29.50
CA LEU A 120 -1.89 -7.00 28.75
C LEU A 120 -0.62 -6.16 28.92
N ARG A 121 0.42 -6.79 29.46
CA ARG A 121 1.74 -6.17 29.60
C ARG A 121 2.32 -5.79 28.23
N PRO A 122 3.00 -4.62 28.09
CA PRO A 122 3.52 -4.16 26.80
C PRO A 122 4.42 -5.18 26.09
N LYS A 123 5.31 -5.87 26.83
CA LYS A 123 6.20 -6.89 26.26
C LYS A 123 5.40 -8.05 25.67
N LEU A 124 4.37 -8.56 26.40
CA LEU A 124 3.54 -9.65 25.91
C LEU A 124 2.75 -9.24 24.66
N ARG A 125 2.26 -7.98 24.60
CA ARG A 125 1.60 -7.45 23.38
C ARG A 125 2.55 -7.49 22.18
N VAL A 126 3.80 -7.03 22.33
CA VAL A 126 4.80 -7.08 21.27
C VAL A 126 5.06 -8.52 20.82
N THR A 127 5.17 -9.45 21.76
CA THR A 127 5.33 -10.89 21.45
C THR A 127 4.13 -11.43 20.66
N LEU A 128 2.89 -11.14 21.08
CA LEU A 128 1.69 -11.59 20.38
C LEU A 128 1.63 -11.03 18.95
N VAL A 129 1.99 -9.75 18.77
CA VAL A 129 2.07 -9.13 17.43
C VAL A 129 3.13 -9.83 16.58
N ALA A 130 4.32 -10.07 17.11
CA ALA A 130 5.39 -10.76 16.39
C ALA A 130 4.99 -12.19 15.99
N LEU A 131 4.38 -12.94 16.92
CA LEU A 131 3.88 -14.29 16.63
C LEU A 131 2.75 -14.27 15.57
N THR A 132 1.86 -13.28 15.59
CA THR A 132 0.84 -13.09 14.53
C THR A 132 1.49 -12.90 13.16
N LEU A 133 2.49 -12.02 13.06
CA LEU A 133 3.20 -11.76 11.81
C LEU A 133 3.95 -13.00 11.30
N VAL A 134 4.60 -13.76 12.20
CA VAL A 134 5.29 -15.01 11.87
C VAL A 134 4.30 -16.08 11.40
N ALA A 135 3.15 -16.22 12.05
CA ALA A 135 2.13 -17.17 11.65
C ALA A 135 1.56 -16.83 10.25
N LEU A 136 1.24 -15.56 9.99
CA LEU A 136 0.77 -15.11 8.67
C LEU A 136 1.85 -15.27 7.59
N PHE A 137 3.13 -15.01 7.91
CA PHE A 137 4.24 -15.29 7.00
C PHE A 137 4.30 -16.79 6.68
N GLY A 138 4.21 -17.66 7.69
CA GLY A 138 4.17 -19.11 7.49
C GLY A 138 3.01 -19.55 6.60
N MET A 139 1.82 -18.96 6.76
CA MET A 139 0.67 -19.24 5.89
C MET A 139 0.90 -18.76 4.44
N GLY A 140 1.55 -17.61 4.27
CA GLY A 140 1.96 -17.15 2.94
C GLY A 140 2.97 -18.09 2.27
N VAL A 141 3.95 -18.58 3.01
CA VAL A 141 4.90 -19.61 2.52
C VAL A 141 4.16 -20.89 2.13
N TRP A 142 3.17 -21.29 2.92
CA TRP A 142 2.32 -22.45 2.59
C TRP A 142 1.59 -22.23 1.25
N VAL A 143 0.98 -21.06 1.02
CA VAL A 143 0.29 -20.73 -0.25
C VAL A 143 1.25 -20.76 -1.44
N ILE A 144 2.45 -20.18 -1.32
CA ILE A 144 3.47 -20.20 -2.36
C ILE A 144 3.80 -21.66 -2.77
N ARG A 145 4.00 -22.54 -1.78
CA ARG A 145 4.34 -23.95 -2.00
C ARG A 145 3.16 -24.78 -2.52
N ALA A 146 1.94 -24.44 -2.09
CA ALA A 146 0.71 -25.10 -2.52
C ALA A 146 0.31 -24.71 -3.97
N SER A 147 0.82 -23.60 -4.50
CA SER A 147 0.55 -23.10 -5.85
C SER A 147 1.88 -22.85 -6.59
N PRO A 148 2.66 -23.91 -6.97
CA PRO A 148 4.00 -23.75 -7.54
C PRO A 148 3.99 -23.15 -8.94
N HIS A 149 2.89 -23.29 -9.69
CA HIS A 149 2.77 -22.85 -11.08
C HIS A 149 1.45 -22.10 -11.32
N PRO A 150 1.27 -20.91 -10.72
CA PRO A 150 0.04 -20.16 -10.93
C PRO A 150 -0.06 -19.71 -12.39
N LYS A 151 -1.22 -19.97 -13.01
CA LYS A 151 -1.49 -19.59 -14.41
C LYS A 151 -1.89 -18.12 -14.50
N ILE A 152 -0.94 -17.23 -14.23
CA ILE A 152 -1.11 -15.78 -14.27
C ILE A 152 0.13 -15.13 -14.94
N ASP A 153 -0.11 -14.20 -15.82
CA ASP A 153 0.91 -13.48 -16.59
C ASP A 153 1.90 -12.73 -15.70
N THR A 154 1.41 -12.06 -14.65
CA THR A 154 2.25 -11.31 -13.70
C THR A 154 3.34 -12.19 -13.08
N TYR A 155 3.02 -13.45 -12.75
CA TYR A 155 4.02 -14.39 -12.25
C TYR A 155 5.09 -14.65 -13.31
N LEU A 156 4.68 -14.95 -14.56
CA LEU A 156 5.62 -15.24 -15.64
C LEU A 156 6.50 -14.04 -15.95
N PHE A 157 5.92 -12.84 -16.06
CA PHE A 157 6.69 -11.63 -16.33
C PHE A 157 7.80 -11.45 -15.30
N HIS A 158 7.49 -11.52 -14.02
CA HIS A 158 8.47 -11.29 -12.96
C HIS A 158 9.44 -12.48 -12.79
N GLN A 159 8.96 -13.71 -12.88
CA GLN A 159 9.82 -14.89 -12.73
C GLN A 159 10.87 -14.95 -13.84
N MET A 160 10.45 -14.78 -15.11
CA MET A 160 11.36 -14.78 -16.27
C MET A 160 12.29 -13.56 -16.26
N SER A 161 11.77 -12.37 -15.92
CA SER A 161 12.58 -11.15 -15.83
C SER A 161 13.63 -11.21 -14.72
N SER A 162 13.29 -11.83 -13.58
CA SER A 162 14.24 -12.04 -12.49
C SER A 162 15.35 -13.01 -12.90
N ALA A 163 15.01 -14.11 -13.55
CA ALA A 163 16.00 -15.06 -14.06
C ALA A 163 16.91 -14.41 -15.12
N ALA A 164 16.34 -13.65 -16.06
CA ALA A 164 17.09 -12.95 -17.11
C ALA A 164 18.07 -11.92 -16.49
N LEU A 165 17.59 -11.11 -15.53
CA LEU A 165 18.43 -10.11 -14.86
C LEU A 165 19.64 -10.74 -14.16
N LEU A 166 19.46 -11.87 -13.48
CA LEU A 166 20.55 -12.60 -12.83
C LEU A 166 21.56 -13.24 -13.82
N GLN A 167 21.12 -13.48 -15.04
CA GLN A 167 21.98 -13.95 -16.14
C GLN A 167 22.64 -12.80 -16.92
N GLY A 168 22.50 -11.55 -16.48
CA GLY A 168 23.01 -10.39 -17.18
C GLY A 168 22.25 -10.06 -18.47
N GLN A 169 21.00 -10.52 -18.58
CA GLN A 169 20.13 -10.22 -19.73
C GLN A 169 19.11 -9.15 -19.36
N ASN A 170 18.72 -8.35 -20.36
CA ASN A 170 17.76 -7.28 -20.13
C ASN A 170 16.34 -7.85 -19.84
N PRO A 171 15.73 -7.56 -18.68
CA PRO A 171 14.44 -8.10 -18.29
C PRO A 171 13.27 -7.61 -19.17
N TYR A 172 13.46 -6.53 -19.94
CA TYR A 172 12.44 -6.00 -20.84
C TYR A 172 12.45 -6.67 -22.23
N LEU A 173 13.47 -7.50 -22.52
CA LEU A 173 13.57 -8.24 -23.79
C LEU A 173 13.10 -9.70 -23.69
N VAL A 174 12.67 -10.17 -22.51
CA VAL A 174 12.06 -11.50 -22.37
C VAL A 174 10.74 -11.55 -23.16
N ALA A 175 10.41 -12.69 -23.73
CA ALA A 175 9.19 -12.92 -24.50
C ALA A 175 8.40 -14.09 -23.90
N PRO A 176 7.58 -13.87 -22.86
CA PRO A 176 6.79 -14.91 -22.22
C PRO A 176 5.76 -15.52 -23.19
N PRO A 177 5.37 -16.79 -23.00
CA PRO A 177 4.28 -17.37 -23.76
C PRO A 177 2.94 -16.70 -23.40
N ASN A 178 2.02 -16.59 -24.37
CA ASN A 178 0.63 -16.25 -24.07
C ASN A 178 -0.07 -17.46 -23.43
N ILE A 179 -0.21 -17.45 -22.12
CA ILE A 179 -0.82 -18.55 -21.35
C ILE A 179 -2.34 -18.57 -21.40
N TYR A 180 -2.97 -17.53 -21.93
CA TYR A 180 -4.42 -17.39 -21.99
C TYR A 180 -5.03 -17.90 -23.29
N GLY A 181 -4.18 -18.27 -24.29
CA GLY A 181 -4.62 -18.87 -25.54
C GLY A 181 -5.58 -17.98 -26.32
N HIS A 182 -6.80 -18.45 -26.52
CA HIS A 182 -7.84 -17.71 -27.26
C HIS A 182 -8.62 -16.69 -26.44
N MET A 183 -8.35 -16.57 -25.14
CA MET A 183 -8.99 -15.53 -24.33
C MET A 183 -8.45 -14.14 -24.71
N GLU A 184 -9.33 -13.22 -25.07
CA GLU A 184 -9.00 -11.87 -25.49
C GLU A 184 -8.60 -10.97 -24.30
N PHE A 185 -7.60 -11.43 -23.51
CA PHE A 185 -7.05 -10.62 -22.43
C PHE A 185 -6.01 -9.62 -22.90
N TYR A 186 -5.51 -9.79 -24.12
CA TYR A 186 -4.53 -8.91 -24.74
C TYR A 186 -5.01 -8.46 -26.13
N GLY A 187 -4.67 -7.23 -26.50
CA GLY A 187 -4.84 -6.75 -27.87
C GLY A 187 -3.90 -7.46 -28.85
N ALA A 188 -4.24 -7.45 -30.14
CA ALA A 188 -3.47 -8.10 -31.17
C ALA A 188 -2.02 -7.62 -31.25
N GLU A 189 -1.75 -6.38 -30.89
CA GLU A 189 -0.40 -5.78 -30.86
C GLU A 189 0.48 -6.37 -29.75
N LEU A 190 -0.12 -6.97 -28.72
CA LEU A 190 0.58 -7.50 -27.55
C LEU A 190 0.90 -9.00 -27.66
N VAL A 191 0.40 -9.68 -28.70
CA VAL A 191 0.64 -11.11 -28.94
C VAL A 191 1.05 -11.33 -30.38
N LYS A 192 2.18 -12.02 -30.60
CA LYS A 192 2.65 -12.45 -31.92
C LYS A 192 3.16 -13.89 -31.84
N ASP A 193 2.73 -14.74 -32.74
CA ASP A 193 3.15 -16.15 -32.83
C ASP A 193 3.04 -16.94 -31.51
N GLY A 194 1.95 -16.69 -30.75
CA GLY A 194 1.69 -17.32 -29.45
C GLY A 194 2.56 -16.82 -28.28
N ARG A 195 3.39 -15.80 -28.51
CA ARG A 195 4.23 -15.17 -27.48
C ARG A 195 3.84 -13.72 -27.25
N MET A 196 4.13 -13.23 -26.05
CA MET A 196 3.92 -11.83 -25.73
C MET A 196 4.98 -10.97 -26.43
N THR A 197 4.57 -9.81 -26.95
CA THR A 197 5.46 -8.76 -27.47
C THR A 197 5.97 -7.85 -26.34
N ILE A 198 5.48 -8.04 -25.11
CA ILE A 198 5.89 -7.38 -23.89
C ILE A 198 6.67 -8.36 -23.02
N GLY A 199 7.81 -7.91 -22.49
CA GLY A 199 8.64 -8.67 -21.55
C GLY A 199 8.16 -8.49 -20.12
N ASN A 200 8.43 -7.32 -19.54
CA ASN A 200 7.96 -6.96 -18.20
C ASN A 200 7.25 -5.60 -18.23
N PRO A 201 5.93 -5.54 -18.00
CA PRO A 201 5.18 -4.27 -18.11
C PRO A 201 5.32 -3.37 -16.86
N TYR A 202 6.28 -3.62 -15.97
CA TYR A 202 6.42 -2.91 -14.71
C TYR A 202 7.72 -2.10 -14.61
N PRO A 203 7.73 -1.01 -13.81
CA PRO A 203 8.94 -0.21 -13.59
C PRO A 203 10.07 -1.01 -12.92
N PRO A 204 11.34 -0.59 -13.09
CA PRO A 204 12.53 -1.30 -12.60
C PRO A 204 12.53 -1.67 -11.12
N LEU A 205 11.98 -0.83 -10.24
CA LEU A 205 11.96 -1.14 -8.81
C LEU A 205 11.24 -2.48 -8.53
N THR A 206 10.13 -2.75 -9.21
CA THR A 206 9.40 -4.02 -9.01
C THR A 206 10.18 -5.22 -9.54
N VAL A 207 10.95 -5.04 -10.61
CA VAL A 207 11.86 -6.09 -11.12
C VAL A 207 12.93 -6.40 -10.07
N TYR A 208 13.61 -5.38 -9.53
CA TYR A 208 14.62 -5.57 -8.49
C TYR A 208 14.05 -6.26 -7.24
N LEU A 209 12.90 -5.79 -6.75
CA LEU A 209 12.27 -6.38 -5.55
C LEU A 209 11.81 -7.82 -5.79
N SER A 210 11.26 -8.12 -6.97
CA SER A 210 10.88 -9.50 -7.34
C SER A 210 12.10 -10.41 -7.44
N THR A 211 13.22 -9.91 -7.99
CA THR A 211 14.49 -10.65 -8.08
C THR A 211 15.03 -11.04 -6.70
N LEU A 212 14.82 -10.20 -5.65
CA LEU A 212 15.20 -10.58 -4.29
C LEU A 212 14.43 -11.81 -3.79
N GLY A 213 13.12 -11.91 -4.10
CA GLY A 213 12.32 -13.10 -3.77
C GLY A 213 12.80 -14.33 -4.53
N TYR A 214 13.10 -14.17 -5.82
CA TYR A 214 13.66 -15.22 -6.66
C TYR A 214 15.00 -15.76 -6.09
N LEU A 215 15.90 -14.87 -5.69
CA LEU A 215 17.18 -15.24 -5.07
C LEU A 215 17.00 -15.96 -3.72
N ALA A 216 16.00 -15.55 -2.93
CA ALA A 216 15.78 -16.13 -1.59
C ALA A 216 15.17 -17.53 -1.64
N GLY A 217 14.40 -17.88 -2.65
CA GLY A 217 13.67 -19.15 -2.67
C GLY A 217 13.27 -19.68 -4.05
N GLY A 218 13.82 -19.14 -5.15
CA GLY A 218 13.46 -19.54 -6.50
C GLY A 218 12.10 -19.02 -6.99
N ASP A 219 11.38 -18.28 -6.16
CA ASP A 219 10.04 -17.77 -6.44
C ASP A 219 9.92 -16.30 -6.03
N ILE A 220 9.51 -15.47 -6.97
CA ILE A 220 9.37 -14.02 -6.76
C ILE A 220 8.40 -13.66 -5.64
N ARG A 221 7.43 -14.52 -5.32
CA ARG A 221 6.37 -14.27 -4.33
C ARG A 221 6.89 -14.17 -2.90
N TYR A 222 8.08 -14.67 -2.59
CA TYR A 222 8.68 -14.48 -1.25
C TYR A 222 8.91 -13.01 -0.92
N SER A 223 9.32 -12.19 -1.89
CA SER A 223 9.44 -10.74 -1.68
C SER A 223 8.09 -10.03 -1.59
N HIS A 224 7.07 -10.48 -2.32
CA HIS A 224 5.70 -9.96 -2.20
C HIS A 224 5.12 -10.25 -0.80
N LEU A 225 5.31 -11.49 -0.32
CA LEU A 225 4.92 -11.88 1.04
C LEU A 225 5.61 -11.02 2.10
N LEU A 226 6.93 -10.85 1.95
CA LEU A 226 7.68 -9.99 2.86
C LEU A 226 7.16 -8.55 2.84
N ALA A 227 6.83 -8.01 1.68
CA ALA A 227 6.27 -6.66 1.55
C ALA A 227 4.91 -6.52 2.24
N ILE A 228 4.01 -7.53 2.16
CA ILE A 228 2.73 -7.55 2.88
C ILE A 228 2.97 -7.50 4.40
N ILE A 229 3.85 -8.37 4.90
CA ILE A 229 4.15 -8.46 6.35
C ILE A 229 4.82 -7.19 6.86
N LEU A 230 5.79 -6.64 6.11
CA LEU A 230 6.47 -5.39 6.47
C LEU A 230 5.52 -4.19 6.44
N ALA A 231 4.60 -4.11 5.46
CA ALA A 231 3.58 -3.07 5.42
C ALA A 231 2.68 -3.13 6.66
N GLY A 232 2.19 -4.33 7.04
CA GLY A 232 1.43 -4.54 8.26
C GLY A 232 2.21 -4.16 9.52
N ALA A 233 3.45 -4.63 9.65
CA ALA A 233 4.33 -4.30 10.76
C ALA A 233 4.57 -2.78 10.88
N LEU A 234 4.81 -2.12 9.75
CA LEU A 234 5.06 -0.67 9.70
C LEU A 234 3.81 0.14 10.05
N ILE A 235 2.61 -0.31 9.66
CA ILE A 235 1.33 0.29 10.06
C ILE A 235 1.21 0.32 11.59
N THR A 236 1.62 -0.75 12.30
CA THR A 236 1.59 -0.77 13.77
C THR A 236 2.46 0.32 14.40
N ARG A 237 3.43 0.85 13.64
CA ARG A 237 4.42 1.86 14.07
C ARG A 237 4.08 3.28 13.67
N LEU A 238 3.06 3.50 12.83
CA LEU A 238 2.67 4.85 12.41
C LEU A 238 2.27 5.72 13.60
N ARG A 239 1.36 5.27 14.44
CA ARG A 239 1.05 5.84 15.76
C ARG A 239 0.76 4.69 16.74
N PRO A 240 1.78 4.15 17.40
CA PRO A 240 1.70 2.90 18.16
C PRO A 240 0.55 2.87 19.17
N GLY A 241 -0.28 1.82 19.15
CA GLY A 241 -1.41 1.57 20.04
C GLY A 241 -2.45 0.63 19.42
N ARG A 242 -3.52 0.36 20.15
CA ARG A 242 -4.55 -0.61 19.77
C ARG A 242 -5.22 -0.29 18.42
N GLU A 243 -5.40 0.99 18.09
CA GLU A 243 -5.99 1.42 16.81
C GLU A 243 -5.04 1.12 15.63
N ALA A 244 -3.73 1.36 15.80
CA ALA A 244 -2.76 1.02 14.76
C ALA A 244 -2.58 -0.50 14.59
N LEU A 245 -2.70 -1.27 15.69
CA LEU A 245 -2.75 -2.73 15.61
C LEU A 245 -4.00 -3.21 14.86
N LEU A 246 -5.17 -2.64 15.18
CA LEU A 246 -6.42 -2.96 14.50
C LEU A 246 -6.32 -2.63 13.00
N ALA A 247 -5.78 -1.47 12.62
CA ALA A 247 -5.54 -1.10 11.23
C ALA A 247 -4.63 -2.11 10.50
N ALA A 248 -3.54 -2.51 11.14
CA ALA A 248 -2.63 -3.51 10.59
C ALA A 248 -3.32 -4.86 10.38
N TYR A 249 -4.16 -5.27 11.31
CA TYR A 249 -4.90 -6.53 11.20
C TYR A 249 -6.03 -6.46 10.17
N LEU A 250 -6.72 -5.33 10.02
CA LEU A 250 -7.67 -5.12 8.92
C LEU A 250 -7.01 -5.28 7.55
N LEU A 251 -5.75 -4.90 7.39
CA LEU A 251 -4.97 -5.17 6.18
C LEU A 251 -4.58 -6.65 6.09
N LEU A 252 -3.93 -7.18 7.13
CA LEU A 252 -3.29 -8.50 7.10
C LEU A 252 -4.30 -9.67 7.04
N PHE A 253 -5.51 -9.48 7.56
CA PHE A 253 -6.62 -10.42 7.45
C PHE A 253 -7.64 -10.01 6.39
N THR A 254 -7.29 -9.08 5.47
CA THR A 254 -8.15 -8.78 4.32
C THR A 254 -8.53 -10.07 3.61
N PRO A 255 -9.81 -10.33 3.34
CA PRO A 255 -10.22 -11.45 2.50
C PRO A 255 -9.44 -11.40 1.19
N ARG A 256 -8.97 -12.52 0.69
CA ARG A 256 -8.15 -12.59 -0.51
C ARG A 256 -6.70 -12.06 -0.39
N VAL A 257 -6.16 -11.74 0.79
CA VAL A 257 -4.74 -11.37 0.92
C VAL A 257 -3.80 -12.44 0.37
N PHE A 258 -4.10 -13.71 0.61
CA PHE A 258 -3.33 -14.84 0.08
C PHE A 258 -3.61 -15.09 -1.41
N PHE A 259 -4.78 -14.77 -1.91
CA PHE A 259 -5.07 -14.74 -3.34
C PHE A 259 -4.24 -13.67 -4.06
N ILE A 260 -4.09 -12.46 -3.49
CA ILE A 260 -3.19 -11.43 -4.01
C ILE A 260 -1.76 -11.95 -4.10
N LEU A 261 -1.30 -12.67 -3.07
CA LEU A 261 0.03 -13.28 -3.05
C LEU A 261 0.18 -14.35 -4.12
N GLU A 262 -0.79 -15.27 -4.25
CA GLU A 262 -0.80 -16.33 -5.27
C GLU A 262 -0.70 -15.75 -6.67
N GLN A 263 -1.47 -14.70 -6.95
CA GLN A 263 -1.50 -14.01 -8.25
C GLN A 263 -0.24 -13.20 -8.54
N SER A 264 0.72 -13.13 -7.64
CA SER A 264 2.00 -12.43 -7.83
C SER A 264 1.86 -10.95 -8.21
N TRP A 265 0.76 -10.30 -7.83
CA TRP A 265 0.55 -8.89 -8.12
C TRP A 265 1.46 -7.99 -7.31
N THR A 266 1.95 -6.92 -7.93
CA THR A 266 3.04 -6.07 -7.40
C THR A 266 2.56 -4.99 -6.42
N GLU A 267 1.27 -4.84 -6.20
CA GLU A 267 0.68 -3.86 -5.29
C GLU A 267 1.17 -3.98 -3.83
N PRO A 268 1.60 -5.14 -3.31
CA PRO A 268 2.29 -5.21 -2.02
C PRO A 268 3.54 -4.32 -1.92
N PHE A 269 4.34 -4.19 -3.00
CA PHE A 269 5.50 -3.29 -3.02
C PHE A 269 5.09 -1.82 -3.01
N VAL A 270 4.04 -1.49 -3.79
CA VAL A 270 3.49 -0.13 -3.82
C VAL A 270 2.95 0.25 -2.45
N LEU A 271 2.20 -0.65 -1.81
CA LEU A 271 1.66 -0.45 -0.47
C LEU A 271 2.75 -0.23 0.57
N LEU A 272 3.81 -1.06 0.53
CA LEU A 272 4.97 -0.86 1.42
C LEU A 272 5.59 0.53 1.20
N GLY A 273 5.73 0.97 -0.06
CA GLY A 273 6.21 2.32 -0.40
C GLY A 273 5.30 3.43 0.15
N VAL A 274 3.98 3.28 0.07
CA VAL A 274 3.00 4.22 0.66
C VAL A 274 3.18 4.31 2.17
N VAL A 275 3.15 3.16 2.86
CA VAL A 275 3.26 3.12 4.33
C VAL A 275 4.61 3.64 4.80
N LEU A 276 5.70 3.32 4.07
CA LEU A 276 7.03 3.85 4.34
C LEU A 276 7.08 5.37 4.17
N THR A 277 6.45 5.93 3.14
CA THR A 277 6.36 7.38 2.93
C THR A 277 5.65 8.06 4.09
N VAL A 278 4.51 7.50 4.53
CA VAL A 278 3.76 8.02 5.69
C VAL A 278 4.58 7.90 6.97
N TYR A 279 5.26 6.77 7.19
CA TYR A 279 6.12 6.56 8.35
C TYR A 279 7.28 7.55 8.39
N CYS A 280 7.97 7.73 7.26
CA CYS A 280 9.05 8.71 7.16
C CYS A 280 8.55 10.13 7.41
N ALA A 281 7.41 10.51 6.84
CA ALA A 281 6.82 11.82 7.06
C ALA A 281 6.44 12.09 8.52
N LEU A 282 6.02 11.05 9.27
CA LEU A 282 5.68 11.16 10.69
C LEU A 282 6.92 11.16 11.61
N HIS A 283 7.92 10.32 11.35
CA HIS A 283 8.98 10.01 12.30
C HIS A 283 10.38 10.38 11.82
N GLN A 284 10.62 10.38 10.51
CA GLN A 284 11.94 10.58 9.89
C GLN A 284 11.84 11.47 8.63
N PRO A 285 11.42 12.74 8.75
CA PRO A 285 11.08 13.60 7.60
C PRO A 285 12.20 13.77 6.57
N ARG A 286 13.47 13.61 6.99
CA ARG A 286 14.62 13.67 6.10
C ARG A 286 14.60 12.57 5.03
N PHE A 287 13.98 11.42 5.32
CA PHE A 287 13.87 10.29 4.40
C PHE A 287 12.55 10.26 3.62
N THR A 288 11.65 11.23 3.84
CA THR A 288 10.39 11.30 3.08
C THR A 288 10.62 11.40 1.57
N PRO A 289 11.58 12.20 1.05
CA PRO A 289 11.86 12.24 -0.38
C PRO A 289 12.32 10.89 -0.93
N LEU A 290 13.16 10.16 -0.18
CA LEU A 290 13.62 8.83 -0.57
C LEU A 290 12.44 7.84 -0.65
N ALA A 291 11.60 7.77 0.38
CA ALA A 291 10.45 6.87 0.41
C ALA A 291 9.44 7.20 -0.69
N LEU A 292 9.16 8.50 -0.91
CA LEU A 292 8.28 8.96 -1.99
C LEU A 292 8.86 8.63 -3.38
N GLY A 293 10.17 8.78 -3.57
CA GLY A 293 10.82 8.45 -4.84
C GLY A 293 10.78 6.95 -5.15
N LEU A 294 10.99 6.09 -4.16
CA LEU A 294 10.80 4.64 -4.30
C LEU A 294 9.34 4.31 -4.63
N LEU A 295 8.38 5.00 -3.99
CA LEU A 295 6.97 4.84 -4.30
C LEU A 295 6.67 5.21 -5.76
N LEU A 296 7.20 6.32 -6.27
CA LEU A 296 7.03 6.75 -7.66
C LEU A 296 7.62 5.75 -8.67
N ALA A 297 8.76 5.12 -8.32
CA ALA A 297 9.43 4.12 -9.15
C ALA A 297 8.78 2.74 -9.09
N SER A 298 7.75 2.53 -8.27
CA SER A 298 7.17 1.20 -8.02
C SER A 298 6.10 0.80 -9.02
N LYS A 299 5.35 1.75 -9.59
CA LYS A 299 4.25 1.44 -10.52
C LYS A 299 3.98 2.62 -11.45
N GLN A 300 3.67 2.35 -12.71
CA GLN A 300 3.52 3.36 -13.75
C GLN A 300 2.39 4.38 -13.52
N TYR A 301 1.38 4.07 -12.68
CA TYR A 301 0.32 5.03 -12.35
C TYR A 301 0.67 5.94 -11.16
N MET A 302 1.71 5.64 -10.39
CA MET A 302 2.09 6.43 -9.21
C MET A 302 2.51 7.87 -9.53
N PRO A 303 3.20 8.18 -10.65
CA PRO A 303 3.48 9.55 -11.04
C PRO A 303 2.24 10.44 -11.18
N PHE A 304 1.09 9.91 -11.63
CA PHE A 304 -0.16 10.66 -11.74
C PHE A 304 -0.72 11.10 -10.37
N LEU A 305 -0.29 10.45 -9.30
CA LEU A 305 -0.69 10.74 -7.91
C LEU A 305 0.32 11.62 -7.18
N LEU A 306 1.44 11.97 -7.82
CA LEU A 306 2.45 12.87 -7.24
C LEU A 306 1.85 14.19 -6.73
N PRO A 307 0.82 14.80 -7.36
CA PRO A 307 0.18 16.01 -6.83
C PRO A 307 -0.42 15.86 -5.42
N VAL A 308 -0.76 14.64 -4.97
CA VAL A 308 -1.21 14.39 -3.59
C VAL A 308 -0.10 14.68 -2.58
N ALA A 309 1.17 14.52 -2.96
CA ALA A 309 2.32 14.76 -2.08
C ALA A 309 2.47 16.23 -1.64
N ILE A 310 1.76 17.17 -2.28
CA ILE A 310 1.63 18.56 -1.81
C ILE A 310 1.11 18.61 -0.36
N LEU A 311 0.29 17.63 0.04
CA LEU A 311 -0.24 17.55 1.40
C LEU A 311 0.83 17.23 2.46
N LEU A 312 2.00 16.74 2.05
CA LEU A 312 3.16 16.55 2.92
C LEU A 312 3.91 17.86 3.21
N LEU A 313 3.66 18.90 2.43
CA LEU A 313 4.26 20.21 2.62
C LEU A 313 3.40 21.12 3.51
N PRO A 314 4.01 21.96 4.38
CA PRO A 314 3.29 22.98 5.12
C PRO A 314 2.67 24.03 4.17
N ARG A 315 1.62 24.74 4.63
CA ARG A 315 0.96 25.77 3.82
C ARG A 315 1.91 26.90 3.39
N HIS A 316 2.95 27.16 4.16
CA HIS A 316 3.96 28.19 3.92
C HIS A 316 5.30 27.53 3.53
N ALA A 317 5.27 26.45 2.74
CA ALA A 317 6.47 25.79 2.25
C ALA A 317 7.31 26.77 1.41
N THR A 318 8.61 26.78 1.68
CA THR A 318 9.59 27.53 0.89
C THR A 318 9.91 26.79 -0.40
N TRP A 319 10.52 27.49 -1.38
CA TRP A 319 11.05 26.84 -2.59
C TRP A 319 12.00 25.68 -2.26
N ARG A 320 12.82 25.82 -1.23
CA ARG A 320 13.74 24.76 -0.78
C ARG A 320 13.00 23.51 -0.30
N ASP A 321 11.84 23.66 0.35
CA ASP A 321 11.01 22.53 0.79
C ASP A 321 10.42 21.78 -0.42
N TRP A 322 9.99 22.52 -1.44
CA TRP A 322 9.52 21.95 -2.71
C TRP A 322 10.62 21.17 -3.42
N VAL A 323 11.80 21.79 -3.63
CA VAL A 323 12.94 21.12 -4.28
C VAL A 323 13.39 19.91 -3.50
N ARG A 324 13.45 20.00 -2.17
CA ARG A 324 13.85 18.87 -1.33
C ARG A 324 12.87 17.71 -1.45
N LEU A 325 11.56 17.95 -1.38
CA LEU A 325 10.55 16.89 -1.43
C LEU A 325 10.43 16.33 -2.86
N PHE A 326 10.07 17.17 -3.81
CA PHE A 326 9.77 16.73 -5.19
C PHE A 326 11.03 16.44 -5.99
N GLY A 327 12.03 17.31 -5.93
CA GLY A 327 13.30 17.09 -6.61
C GLY A 327 14.03 15.88 -6.05
N GLY A 328 14.01 15.70 -4.70
CA GLY A 328 14.58 14.50 -4.07
C GLY A 328 13.83 13.23 -4.46
N ALA A 329 12.49 13.24 -4.49
CA ALA A 329 11.69 12.09 -4.88
C ALA A 329 11.88 11.73 -6.37
N VAL A 330 11.83 12.72 -7.26
CA VAL A 330 12.08 12.50 -8.70
C VAL A 330 13.53 12.02 -8.94
N GLY A 331 14.50 12.58 -8.23
CA GLY A 331 15.90 12.14 -8.32
C GLY A 331 16.08 10.68 -7.91
N VAL A 332 15.46 10.24 -6.82
CA VAL A 332 15.48 8.83 -6.40
C VAL A 332 14.78 7.92 -7.42
N ALA A 333 13.60 8.32 -7.90
CA ALA A 333 12.89 7.56 -8.92
C ALA A 333 13.72 7.43 -10.21
N PHE A 334 14.40 8.50 -10.61
CA PHE A 334 15.32 8.51 -11.75
C PHE A 334 16.50 7.55 -11.56
N VAL A 335 17.20 7.63 -10.43
CA VAL A 335 18.35 6.77 -10.12
C VAL A 335 17.97 5.30 -10.13
N VAL A 336 16.78 4.95 -9.62
CA VAL A 336 16.27 3.56 -9.61
C VAL A 336 15.88 3.09 -11.01
N THR A 337 15.33 3.99 -11.83
CA THR A 337 14.75 3.63 -13.14
C THR A 337 15.79 3.58 -14.24
N VAL A 338 16.71 4.53 -14.26
CA VAL A 338 17.68 4.74 -15.36
C VAL A 338 18.51 3.50 -15.68
N PRO A 339 19.08 2.73 -14.73
CA PRO A 339 19.97 1.62 -15.08
C PRO A 339 19.35 0.60 -16.03
N LEU A 340 18.08 0.21 -15.82
CA LEU A 340 17.37 -0.71 -16.72
C LEU A 340 16.78 0.00 -17.94
N ALA A 341 16.40 1.27 -17.81
CA ALA A 341 15.83 2.03 -18.92
C ALA A 341 16.85 2.32 -20.03
N VAL A 342 18.07 2.69 -19.68
CA VAL A 342 19.13 3.01 -20.67
C VAL A 342 19.75 1.76 -21.30
N TRP A 343 19.58 0.59 -20.68
CA TRP A 343 20.07 -0.68 -21.24
C TRP A 343 19.42 -0.99 -22.61
N ASP A 344 18.12 -0.72 -22.76
CA ASP A 344 17.37 -0.70 -24.01
C ASP A 344 16.16 0.23 -23.86
N MET A 345 16.34 1.50 -24.22
CA MET A 345 15.30 2.52 -24.05
C MET A 345 14.04 2.22 -24.88
N PRO A 346 14.10 1.76 -26.14
CA PRO A 346 12.93 1.37 -26.89
C PRO A 346 12.13 0.24 -26.21
N ALA A 347 12.79 -0.83 -25.76
CA ALA A 347 12.14 -1.92 -25.05
C ALA A 347 11.52 -1.44 -23.73
N PHE A 348 12.22 -0.63 -22.97
CA PHE A 348 11.69 -0.04 -21.72
C PHE A 348 10.44 0.78 -21.98
N LEU A 349 10.46 1.72 -22.93
CA LEU A 349 9.31 2.56 -23.25
C LEU A 349 8.13 1.76 -23.80
N TRP A 350 8.41 0.74 -24.61
CA TRP A 350 7.36 -0.18 -25.08
C TRP A 350 6.68 -0.87 -23.90
N ASN A 351 7.44 -1.55 -23.05
CA ASN A 351 6.92 -2.38 -21.97
C ASN A 351 6.19 -1.57 -20.88
N VAL A 352 6.84 -0.53 -20.37
CA VAL A 352 6.32 0.23 -19.20
C VAL A 352 5.32 1.31 -19.61
N GLY A 353 5.45 1.85 -20.82
CA GLY A 353 4.63 2.95 -21.32
C GLY A 353 3.59 2.50 -22.36
N TRP A 354 4.02 2.31 -23.60
CA TRP A 354 3.11 2.16 -24.74
C TRP A 354 2.22 0.93 -24.67
N ALA A 355 2.71 -0.20 -24.17
CA ALA A 355 1.93 -1.43 -24.03
C ALA A 355 0.68 -1.24 -23.14
N GLN A 356 0.72 -0.31 -22.19
CA GLN A 356 -0.45 0.00 -21.34
C GLN A 356 -1.61 0.60 -22.13
N TRP A 357 -1.29 1.29 -23.22
CA TRP A 357 -2.32 1.85 -24.10
C TRP A 357 -3.07 0.78 -24.87
N TYR A 358 -2.37 -0.26 -25.33
CA TYR A 358 -2.91 -1.39 -26.10
C TYR A 358 -3.62 -2.45 -25.23
N GLN A 359 -3.57 -2.31 -23.90
CA GLN A 359 -4.36 -3.18 -23.01
C GLN A 359 -5.85 -3.05 -23.29
N VAL A 360 -6.52 -4.19 -23.44
CA VAL A 360 -7.95 -4.24 -23.73
C VAL A 360 -8.81 -3.69 -22.60
N PHE A 361 -10.00 -3.22 -22.94
CA PHE A 361 -11.02 -2.87 -21.96
C PHE A 361 -11.63 -4.17 -21.38
N ARG A 362 -11.63 -4.30 -20.05
CA ARG A 362 -12.11 -5.50 -19.37
C ARG A 362 -13.52 -5.31 -18.83
N LEU A 363 -14.48 -6.03 -19.43
CA LEU A 363 -15.88 -6.00 -19.00
C LEU A 363 -16.12 -6.64 -17.62
N ASP A 364 -15.20 -7.50 -17.17
CA ASP A 364 -15.22 -8.17 -15.87
C ASP A 364 -14.50 -7.36 -14.76
N ALA A 365 -13.90 -6.22 -15.09
CA ALA A 365 -13.26 -5.34 -14.11
C ALA A 365 -14.28 -4.76 -13.12
N LEU A 366 -13.94 -4.68 -11.84
CA LEU A 366 -14.74 -4.00 -10.82
C LEU A 366 -14.64 -2.48 -11.01
N SER A 367 -15.37 -1.95 -11.97
CA SER A 367 -15.29 -0.56 -12.40
C SER A 367 -16.66 -0.07 -12.85
N TYR A 368 -16.97 1.20 -12.59
CA TYR A 368 -18.19 1.83 -13.10
C TYR A 368 -18.18 1.95 -14.63
N LEU A 369 -17.00 2.06 -15.26
CA LEU A 369 -16.91 2.05 -16.71
C LEU A 369 -17.25 0.67 -17.30
N ALA A 370 -16.95 -0.42 -16.59
CA ALA A 370 -17.35 -1.77 -17.00
C ALA A 370 -18.87 -1.96 -16.87
N ILE A 371 -19.52 -1.38 -15.87
CA ILE A 371 -20.97 -1.35 -15.74
C ILE A 371 -21.59 -0.60 -16.92
N TYR A 372 -21.07 0.60 -17.23
CA TYR A 372 -21.50 1.38 -18.37
C TYR A 372 -21.38 0.59 -19.68
N ALA A 373 -20.19 -0.02 -19.91
CA ALA A 373 -19.94 -0.78 -21.14
C ALA A 373 -20.88 -1.98 -21.30
N ARG A 374 -21.22 -2.68 -20.19
CA ARG A 374 -22.22 -3.76 -20.22
C ARG A 374 -23.63 -3.26 -20.51
N ALA A 375 -24.00 -2.07 -20.00
CA ALA A 375 -25.33 -1.50 -20.18
C ALA A 375 -25.55 -0.94 -21.58
N PHE A 376 -24.52 -0.34 -22.19
CA PHE A 376 -24.62 0.36 -23.48
C PHE A 376 -23.92 -0.34 -24.65
N GLY A 377 -23.31 -1.50 -24.41
CA GLY A 377 -22.67 -2.32 -25.46
C GLY A 377 -21.35 -1.78 -26.01
N GLN A 378 -20.87 -0.64 -25.51
CA GLN A 378 -19.63 -0.02 -25.97
C GLN A 378 -18.80 0.52 -24.79
N PRO A 379 -17.47 0.31 -24.77
CA PRO A 379 -16.62 0.86 -23.74
C PRO A 379 -16.55 2.39 -23.85
N PRO A 380 -16.68 3.11 -22.74
CA PRO A 380 -16.51 4.56 -22.73
C PRO A 380 -15.03 4.93 -22.87
N SER A 381 -14.78 6.22 -23.15
CA SER A 381 -13.41 6.72 -23.29
C SER A 381 -12.58 6.48 -22.02
N GLN A 382 -11.39 5.94 -22.19
CA GLN A 382 -10.45 5.73 -21.09
C GLN A 382 -9.96 7.04 -20.44
N PHE A 383 -10.11 8.19 -21.09
CA PHE A 383 -9.81 9.50 -20.51
C PHE A 383 -10.72 9.86 -19.33
N LEU A 384 -11.89 9.21 -19.19
CA LEU A 384 -12.76 9.37 -18.02
C LEU A 384 -12.06 8.98 -16.71
N SER A 385 -11.14 8.02 -16.73
CA SER A 385 -10.32 7.67 -15.55
C SER A 385 -9.50 8.87 -15.07
N PHE A 386 -8.88 9.58 -15.99
CA PHE A 386 -8.06 10.76 -15.67
C PHE A 386 -8.93 11.96 -15.26
N GLY A 387 -10.09 12.14 -15.89
CA GLY A 387 -11.07 13.15 -15.46
C GLY A 387 -11.56 12.91 -14.04
N ALA A 388 -11.91 11.67 -13.71
CA ALA A 388 -12.31 11.27 -12.36
C ALA A 388 -11.15 11.47 -11.34
N LEU A 389 -9.91 11.14 -11.72
CA LEU A 389 -8.74 11.41 -10.90
C LEU A 389 -8.55 12.91 -10.65
N LEU A 390 -8.67 13.76 -11.66
CA LEU A 390 -8.53 15.22 -11.49
C LEU A 390 -9.59 15.78 -10.52
N LEU A 391 -10.84 15.30 -10.61
CA LEU A 391 -11.90 15.67 -9.67
C LEU A 391 -11.57 15.19 -8.23
N ALA A 392 -11.05 13.96 -8.08
CA ALA A 392 -10.63 13.45 -6.79
C ALA A 392 -9.46 14.27 -6.20
N LEU A 393 -8.48 14.64 -7.03
CA LEU A 393 -7.37 15.50 -6.61
C LEU A 393 -7.86 16.88 -6.16
N ALA A 394 -8.75 17.51 -6.92
CA ALA A 394 -9.35 18.80 -6.57
C ALA A 394 -10.12 18.71 -5.23
N PHE A 395 -10.92 17.65 -5.03
CA PHE A 395 -11.59 17.37 -3.77
C PHE A 395 -10.59 17.22 -2.62
N CYS A 396 -9.52 16.44 -2.81
CA CYS A 396 -8.49 16.26 -1.80
C CYS A 396 -7.77 17.56 -1.45
N TRP A 397 -7.41 18.38 -2.43
CA TRP A 397 -6.76 19.67 -2.19
C TRP A 397 -7.66 20.65 -1.42
N ARG A 398 -8.97 20.57 -1.66
CA ARG A 398 -9.95 21.42 -0.97
C ARG A 398 -10.20 21.00 0.48
N TYR A 399 -10.22 19.69 0.76
CA TYR A 399 -10.71 19.16 2.01
C TYR A 399 -9.66 18.43 2.87
N ALA A 400 -8.66 17.80 2.29
CA ALA A 400 -7.66 17.06 3.06
C ALA A 400 -6.73 18.02 3.84
N PRO A 401 -6.37 17.68 5.08
CA PRO A 401 -5.39 18.45 5.83
C PRO A 401 -3.98 18.25 5.26
N ARG A 402 -3.15 19.28 5.32
CA ARG A 402 -1.72 19.18 4.98
C ARG A 402 -0.96 18.51 6.11
N SER A 403 -0.91 17.20 6.05
CA SER A 403 -0.29 16.32 7.03
C SER A 403 -0.06 14.92 6.46
N PRO A 404 0.80 14.09 7.08
CA PRO A 404 1.04 12.71 6.60
C PRO A 404 -0.23 11.86 6.56
N GLU A 405 -1.12 11.99 7.53
CA GLU A 405 -2.41 11.30 7.56
C GLU A 405 -3.37 11.83 6.49
N GLY A 406 -3.36 13.13 6.23
CA GLY A 406 -4.13 13.74 5.14
C GLY A 406 -3.63 13.29 3.76
N PHE A 407 -2.31 13.18 3.59
CA PHE A 407 -1.71 12.59 2.40
C PHE A 407 -2.19 11.14 2.19
N ALA A 408 -2.13 10.31 3.23
CA ALA A 408 -2.54 8.90 3.13
C ALA A 408 -4.03 8.75 2.80
N ALA A 409 -4.92 9.52 3.46
CA ALA A 409 -6.35 9.50 3.20
C ALA A 409 -6.69 9.99 1.77
N ALA A 410 -6.05 11.08 1.34
CA ALA A 410 -6.20 11.62 0.00
C ALA A 410 -5.69 10.66 -1.07
N LEU A 411 -4.55 9.99 -0.83
CA LEU A 411 -4.01 8.99 -1.73
C LEU A 411 -4.95 7.79 -1.86
N ALA A 412 -5.50 7.29 -0.74
CA ALA A 412 -6.47 6.18 -0.75
C ALA A 412 -7.72 6.53 -1.55
N PHE A 413 -8.28 7.73 -1.35
CA PHE A 413 -9.46 8.19 -2.07
C PHE A 413 -9.17 8.38 -3.56
N SER A 414 -8.06 9.04 -3.91
CA SER A 414 -7.68 9.28 -5.31
C SER A 414 -7.40 7.98 -6.08
N LEU A 415 -6.70 7.02 -5.45
CA LEU A 415 -6.51 5.67 -5.99
C LEU A 415 -7.85 4.95 -6.17
N GLY A 416 -8.72 4.99 -5.15
CA GLY A 416 -10.04 4.36 -5.20
C GLY A 416 -10.88 4.88 -6.36
N ILE A 417 -10.95 6.20 -6.54
CA ILE A 417 -11.66 6.83 -7.67
C ILE A 417 -10.98 6.47 -9.00
N PHE A 418 -9.66 6.58 -9.10
CA PHE A 418 -8.93 6.26 -10.34
C PHE A 418 -9.20 4.83 -10.80
N PHE A 419 -9.19 3.85 -9.89
CA PHE A 419 -9.46 2.45 -10.22
C PHE A 419 -10.95 2.19 -10.48
N ALA A 420 -11.86 2.81 -9.72
CA ALA A 420 -13.30 2.66 -9.93
C ALA A 420 -13.77 3.18 -11.31
N PHE A 421 -13.00 4.04 -11.94
CA PHE A 421 -13.24 4.57 -13.29
C PHE A 421 -12.16 4.13 -14.29
N ASN A 422 -11.49 2.98 -14.08
CA ASN A 422 -10.47 2.49 -14.99
C ASN A 422 -11.00 1.38 -15.91
N LYS A 423 -10.35 1.19 -17.06
CA LYS A 423 -10.63 0.10 -18.00
C LYS A 423 -10.28 -1.28 -17.48
N GLN A 424 -9.39 -1.32 -16.48
CA GLN A 424 -8.95 -2.53 -15.77
C GLN A 424 -8.81 -2.21 -14.29
N ALA A 425 -9.59 -2.87 -13.45
CA ALA A 425 -9.51 -2.76 -12.01
C ALA A 425 -9.92 -4.08 -11.35
N PHE A 426 -9.00 -4.71 -10.64
CA PHE A 426 -9.16 -6.03 -10.04
C PHE A 426 -8.70 -6.02 -8.57
N ALA A 427 -8.69 -7.18 -7.94
CA ALA A 427 -8.37 -7.37 -6.53
C ALA A 427 -7.07 -6.68 -6.09
N ASN A 428 -6.03 -6.70 -6.91
CA ASN A 428 -4.72 -6.10 -6.63
C ASN A 428 -4.80 -4.58 -6.41
N TYR A 429 -5.47 -3.86 -7.30
CA TYR A 429 -5.64 -2.41 -7.19
C TYR A 429 -6.38 -2.04 -5.91
N TYR A 430 -7.44 -2.78 -5.61
CA TYR A 430 -8.24 -2.55 -4.40
C TYR A 430 -7.52 -2.98 -3.12
N PHE A 431 -6.66 -3.98 -3.17
CA PHE A 431 -5.77 -4.31 -2.06
C PHE A 431 -4.85 -3.13 -1.67
N LEU A 432 -4.29 -2.45 -2.67
CA LEU A 432 -3.51 -1.23 -2.43
C LEU A 432 -4.36 -0.15 -1.74
N VAL A 433 -5.61 0.05 -2.19
CA VAL A 433 -6.52 1.03 -1.58
C VAL A 433 -6.85 0.63 -0.14
N ILE A 434 -7.17 -0.65 0.13
CA ILE A 434 -7.42 -1.16 1.50
C ILE A 434 -6.23 -0.86 2.40
N GLY A 435 -5.02 -1.21 1.98
CA GLY A 435 -3.82 -0.98 2.78
C GLY A 435 -3.52 0.50 3.01
N THR A 436 -3.79 1.34 2.01
CA THR A 436 -3.63 2.80 2.12
C THR A 436 -4.68 3.40 3.08
N LEU A 437 -5.94 2.92 3.08
CA LEU A 437 -6.98 3.28 4.05
C LEU A 437 -6.58 2.87 5.47
N CYS A 438 -6.04 1.65 5.65
CA CYS A 438 -5.52 1.17 6.93
C CYS A 438 -4.34 2.03 7.41
N GLY A 439 -3.43 2.40 6.51
CA GLY A 439 -2.32 3.31 6.80
C GLY A 439 -2.81 4.69 7.22
N ALA A 440 -3.79 5.26 6.51
CA ALA A 440 -4.41 6.53 6.86
C ALA A 440 -5.09 6.48 8.24
N PHE A 441 -5.87 5.42 8.50
CA PHE A 441 -6.50 5.18 9.79
C PHE A 441 -5.49 5.11 10.94
N ALA A 442 -4.39 4.36 10.77
CA ALA A 442 -3.33 4.22 11.78
C ALA A 442 -2.53 5.50 11.98
N ALA A 443 -2.42 6.36 10.96
CA ALA A 443 -1.70 7.63 11.03
C ALA A 443 -2.50 8.75 11.71
N LEU A 444 -3.82 8.62 11.88
CA LEU A 444 -4.64 9.63 12.52
C LEU A 444 -4.28 9.84 14.00
N PRO A 445 -4.25 11.08 14.50
CA PRO A 445 -3.96 11.39 15.90
C PRO A 445 -4.92 10.70 16.87
N ARG A 446 -4.41 10.32 18.04
CA ARG A 446 -5.22 9.67 19.09
C ARG A 446 -6.12 10.66 19.83
N HIS A 447 -5.71 11.93 19.91
CA HIS A 447 -6.41 13.00 20.65
C HIS A 447 -6.48 14.27 19.83
N ALA A 448 -7.58 15.02 19.96
CA ALA A 448 -7.69 16.38 19.43
C ALA A 448 -6.65 17.36 20.05
N ALA A 449 -6.08 16.99 21.21
CA ALA A 449 -5.07 17.75 21.93
C ALA A 449 -3.64 17.22 21.73
N ASP A 450 -3.41 16.28 20.78
CA ASP A 450 -2.07 15.77 20.48
C ASP A 450 -1.15 16.94 20.09
N PRO A 451 -0.01 17.14 20.79
CA PRO A 451 0.94 18.21 20.48
C PRO A 451 1.41 18.22 19.03
N ALA A 452 1.37 17.06 18.33
CA ALA A 452 1.66 16.95 16.90
C ALA A 452 0.66 17.73 16.03
N LEU A 453 -0.60 17.93 16.48
CA LEU A 453 -1.59 18.78 15.80
C LEU A 453 -1.35 20.28 16.02
N ARG A 454 -0.71 20.64 17.15
CA ARG A 454 -0.35 22.03 17.48
C ARG A 454 1.02 22.43 16.94
N ALA A 455 1.89 21.48 16.66
CA ALA A 455 3.15 21.71 15.99
C ALA A 455 2.85 22.00 14.52
N THR A 456 2.49 23.26 14.23
CA THR A 456 2.63 23.80 12.88
C THR A 456 4.00 23.37 12.36
N PRO A 457 4.11 22.98 11.08
CA PRO A 457 5.33 22.41 10.46
C PRO A 457 6.60 23.28 10.58
N ARG A 458 6.52 24.47 11.18
CA ARG A 458 7.67 25.37 11.41
C ARG A 458 8.84 24.72 12.16
N ARG A 459 8.64 23.67 12.98
CA ARG A 459 9.75 23.01 13.71
C ARG A 459 10.37 21.83 13.00
N PHE A 460 9.70 21.24 12.00
CA PHE A 460 10.21 20.06 11.29
C PHE A 460 11.48 20.35 10.48
N PHE A 461 11.58 21.55 9.87
CA PHE A 461 12.73 21.89 9.02
C PHE A 461 13.76 22.82 9.73
N ARG A 462 13.43 23.46 10.85
CA ARG A 462 14.30 24.46 11.49
C ARG A 462 15.33 23.91 12.47
N ARG A 463 15.17 22.69 12.99
CA ARG A 463 16.07 22.14 14.02
C ARG A 463 17.47 21.72 13.52
N GLN A 464 17.72 21.75 12.23
CA GLN A 464 19.04 21.38 11.68
C GLN A 464 19.91 22.59 11.27
N LEU A 465 19.42 23.82 11.36
CA LEU A 465 20.18 25.00 10.90
C LEU A 465 20.64 25.95 12.01
N THR A 466 20.36 25.66 13.28
CA THR A 466 20.84 26.50 14.40
C THR A 466 21.42 25.63 15.52
N ALA A 467 22.52 24.95 15.25
CA ALA A 467 23.52 24.70 16.26
C ALA A 467 24.45 25.93 16.25
N PRO A 468 24.57 26.71 17.32
CA PRO A 468 25.58 27.74 17.37
C PRO A 468 26.96 27.08 17.31
N PRO A 469 27.97 27.70 16.65
CA PRO A 469 29.31 27.16 16.69
C PRO A 469 29.75 27.05 18.16
N ARG A 470 30.30 25.89 18.51
CA ARG A 470 30.97 25.70 19.78
C ARG A 470 32.02 26.79 19.92
N ALA A 471 31.77 27.77 20.82
CA ALA A 471 32.82 28.70 21.24
C ALA A 471 33.89 27.85 21.95
N GLU A 472 35.06 27.77 21.38
CA GLU A 472 36.27 27.33 22.06
C GLU A 472 36.47 28.24 23.27
N ARG A 473 36.25 27.69 24.47
CA ARG A 473 36.68 28.36 25.71
C ARG A 473 38.20 28.27 25.77
N THR A 474 38.85 29.32 25.29
CA THR A 474 40.24 29.60 25.64
C THR A 474 40.26 29.93 27.15
N THR A 475 40.73 29.00 27.93
CA THR A 475 41.08 29.20 29.34
C THR A 475 42.31 30.13 29.39
N ILE A 476 42.10 31.42 29.64
CA ILE A 476 43.16 32.34 30.03
C ILE A 476 43.39 32.14 31.51
N ALA A 477 44.54 31.59 31.89
CA ALA A 477 45.00 31.50 33.25
C ALA A 477 45.29 32.89 33.78
N ALA A 478 44.66 33.27 34.89
CA ALA A 478 44.96 34.52 35.63
C ALA A 478 46.23 34.31 36.43
N PRO A 479 47.16 35.33 36.52
CA PRO A 479 48.36 35.24 37.33
C PRO A 479 48.02 35.47 38.81
N SER A 480 48.67 34.67 39.63
CA SER A 480 48.67 34.77 41.11
C SER A 480 49.39 36.04 41.56
N LEU A 481 48.75 36.89 42.39
CA LEU A 481 49.36 37.97 43.16
C LEU A 481 49.77 37.44 44.52
N PRO A 482 50.96 37.89 45.04
CA PRO A 482 51.49 37.39 46.34
C PRO A 482 50.85 38.12 47.49
N SER A 483 50.67 37.40 48.60
CA SER A 483 50.26 37.84 49.92
C SER A 483 51.33 38.71 50.57
N LEU A 484 50.95 39.92 51.03
CA LEU A 484 51.67 40.65 52.05
C LEU A 484 50.76 40.85 53.28
N ARG A 485 51.26 40.28 54.40
CA ARG A 485 50.87 40.43 55.81
C ARG A 485 49.55 39.88 56.30
#